data_64889543a301e338681e16fdded191b1
#
_entry.id   64889543a301e338681e16fdded191b1
#
_cell.length_a   1.000
_cell.length_b   1.000
_cell.length_c   1.000
_cell.angle_alpha   90.00
_cell.angle_beta   90.00
_cell.angle_gamma   90.00
#
_symmetry.space_group_name_H-M   'P 1'
#
loop_
_entity.id
_entity.type
_entity.pdbx_description
1 polymer ?
#
loop_
_entity_poly.entity_id
_entity_poly.type
_entity_poly.pdbx_seq_one_letter_code
_entity_poly.pdbx_strand_id
1 'polypeptide(L)'
;LVRHVQSGGFIAILLDEKYPDGVRLPFLGQPALTALVAAQLAIKYDLPLVPAFGTRTEDGTKFAVEFDAPIPASDSITMTQAFNDNLSARILANPDQWYWLLGRWKGA
;
A
#
# COMPACT_ATOMS: atom_id res chain seq x y z
N LEU A 1 -10.88 -16.00 -0.21
CA LEU A 1 -10.46 -14.69 -0.72
C LEU A 1 -11.01 -14.42 -2.12
N VAL A 2 -10.69 -15.29 -3.08
CA VAL A 2 -11.14 -15.14 -4.48
C VAL A 2 -12.67 -15.18 -4.58
N ARG A 3 -13.32 -16.09 -3.87
CA ARG A 3 -14.78 -16.17 -3.84
C ARG A 3 -15.43 -14.90 -3.34
N HIS A 4 -14.86 -14.30 -2.32
CA HIS A 4 -15.38 -13.07 -1.74
C HIS A 4 -15.36 -11.93 -2.76
N VAL A 5 -14.26 -11.80 -3.49
CA VAL A 5 -14.13 -10.81 -4.55
C VAL A 5 -15.13 -11.07 -5.67
N GLN A 6 -15.26 -12.32 -6.10
CA GLN A 6 -16.18 -12.69 -7.18
C GLN A 6 -17.65 -12.48 -6.81
N SER A 7 -17.98 -12.51 -5.53
CA SER A 7 -19.34 -12.26 -5.04
C SER A 7 -19.65 -10.79 -4.82
N GLY A 8 -18.77 -9.87 -5.21
CA GLY A 8 -18.96 -8.43 -5.06
C GLY A 8 -18.43 -7.86 -3.75
N GLY A 9 -17.70 -8.65 -2.97
CA GLY A 9 -17.04 -8.17 -1.75
C GLY A 9 -15.79 -7.36 -2.04
N PHE A 10 -15.26 -6.72 -1.01
CA PHE A 10 -13.98 -6.02 -1.10
C PHE A 10 -12.97 -6.62 -0.14
N ILE A 11 -11.69 -6.36 -0.39
CA ILE A 11 -10.57 -6.87 0.39
C ILE A 11 -9.70 -5.69 0.82
N ALA A 12 -9.27 -5.70 2.07
CA ALA A 12 -8.25 -4.79 2.57
C ALA A 12 -6.93 -5.54 2.75
N ILE A 13 -5.85 -5.00 2.22
CA ILE A 13 -4.52 -5.61 2.27
C ILE A 13 -3.54 -4.57 2.78
N LEU A 14 -2.71 -4.95 3.75
CA LEU A 14 -1.62 -4.11 4.23
C LEU A 14 -0.41 -4.26 3.30
N LEU A 15 0.05 -3.17 2.74
CA LEU A 15 1.17 -3.17 1.78
C LEU A 15 2.39 -2.39 2.28
N ASP A 16 2.35 -1.89 3.48
CA ASP A 16 3.44 -1.10 4.05
C ASP A 16 4.48 -1.95 4.79
N GLU A 17 4.32 -3.25 4.77
CA GLU A 17 5.24 -4.18 5.40
C GLU A 17 6.21 -4.80 4.39
N LYS A 18 7.35 -5.26 4.90
CA LYS A 18 8.30 -6.02 4.11
C LYS A 18 7.68 -7.35 3.69
N TYR A 19 7.90 -7.72 2.45
CA TYR A 19 7.47 -9.02 1.91
C TYR A 19 8.68 -9.75 1.33
N PRO A 20 9.23 -10.77 2.03
CA PRO A 20 10.48 -11.42 1.63
C PRO A 20 10.47 -11.98 0.20
N ASP A 21 9.33 -12.46 -0.29
CA ASP A 21 9.18 -13.00 -1.64
C ASP A 21 8.75 -11.94 -2.65
N GLY A 22 8.78 -10.69 -2.26
CA GLY A 22 8.35 -9.57 -3.09
C GLY A 22 9.39 -9.11 -4.09
N VAL A 23 9.06 -8.06 -4.81
CA VAL A 23 9.91 -7.41 -5.80
C VAL A 23 10.56 -6.18 -5.19
N ARG A 24 11.81 -5.93 -5.54
CA ARG A 24 12.50 -4.71 -5.10
C ARG A 24 11.97 -3.51 -5.86
N LEU A 25 11.21 -2.67 -5.17
CA LEU A 25 10.70 -1.42 -5.71
C LEU A 25 11.16 -0.25 -4.83
N PRO A 26 11.43 0.91 -5.44
CA PRO A 26 11.79 2.09 -4.66
C PRO A 26 10.70 2.47 -3.67
N PHE A 27 11.12 2.74 -2.44
CA PHE A 27 10.25 3.24 -1.39
C PHE A 27 11.04 4.25 -0.57
N LEU A 28 10.59 5.50 -0.55
CA LEU A 28 11.36 6.62 0.02
C LEU A 28 12.79 6.70 -0.54
N GLY A 29 12.92 6.40 -1.85
CA GLY A 29 14.20 6.45 -2.55
C GLY A 29 15.12 5.26 -2.35
N GLN A 30 14.71 4.23 -1.62
CA GLN A 30 15.52 3.04 -1.36
C GLN A 30 14.77 1.78 -1.80
N PRO A 31 15.47 0.78 -2.39
CA PRO A 31 14.80 -0.47 -2.77
C PRO A 31 14.20 -1.17 -1.54
N ALA A 32 12.97 -1.63 -1.67
CA ALA A 32 12.27 -2.38 -0.63
C ALA A 32 11.53 -3.56 -1.25
N LEU A 33 11.59 -4.73 -0.59
CA LEU A 33 10.86 -5.91 -1.03
C LEU A 33 9.36 -5.68 -0.83
N THR A 34 8.62 -5.66 -1.93
CA THR A 34 7.23 -5.20 -1.97
C THR A 34 6.33 -6.28 -2.54
N ALA A 35 5.19 -6.51 -1.89
CA ALA A 35 4.19 -7.46 -2.36
C ALA A 35 3.42 -6.89 -3.54
N LEU A 36 3.22 -7.68 -4.59
CA LEU A 36 2.46 -7.29 -5.77
C LEU A 36 1.01 -7.79 -5.73
N VAL A 37 0.63 -8.52 -4.70
CA VAL A 37 -0.63 -9.28 -4.66
C VAL A 37 -1.86 -8.40 -4.85
N ALA A 38 -1.89 -7.21 -4.26
CA ALA A 38 -3.05 -6.31 -4.39
C ALA A 38 -3.25 -5.87 -5.83
N ALA A 39 -2.18 -5.44 -6.49
CA ALA A 39 -2.24 -5.06 -7.91
C ALA A 39 -2.57 -6.25 -8.80
N GLN A 40 -2.00 -7.41 -8.52
CA GLN A 40 -2.29 -8.63 -9.28
C GLN A 40 -3.76 -9.02 -9.19
N LEU A 41 -4.36 -8.94 -8.00
CA LEU A 41 -5.79 -9.22 -7.83
C LEU A 41 -6.67 -8.17 -8.54
N ALA A 42 -6.29 -6.91 -8.44
CA ALA A 42 -7.02 -5.83 -9.11
C ALA A 42 -7.04 -6.04 -10.63
N ILE A 43 -5.91 -6.40 -11.21
CA ILE A 43 -5.81 -6.68 -12.65
C ILE A 43 -6.62 -7.92 -13.04
N LYS A 44 -6.43 -9.00 -12.31
CA LYS A 44 -7.05 -10.30 -12.65
C LYS A 44 -8.58 -10.23 -12.62
N TYR A 45 -9.14 -9.50 -11.67
CA TYR A 45 -10.60 -9.42 -11.47
C TYR A 45 -11.19 -8.08 -11.89
N ASP A 46 -10.41 -7.24 -12.56
CA ASP A 46 -10.85 -5.91 -13.03
C ASP A 46 -11.47 -5.08 -11.90
N LEU A 47 -10.73 -4.95 -10.80
CA LEU A 47 -11.17 -4.23 -9.61
C LEU A 47 -10.40 -2.92 -9.44
N PRO A 48 -11.04 -1.89 -8.87
CA PRO A 48 -10.28 -0.70 -8.47
C PRO A 48 -9.33 -1.02 -7.32
N LEU A 49 -8.12 -0.48 -7.42
CA LEU A 49 -7.12 -0.51 -6.36
C LEU A 49 -7.10 0.87 -5.71
N VAL A 50 -7.60 0.97 -4.48
CA VAL A 50 -7.78 2.24 -3.79
C VAL A 50 -6.85 2.32 -2.59
N PRO A 51 -5.88 3.24 -2.58
CA PRO A 51 -5.06 3.46 -1.40
C PRO A 51 -5.88 4.02 -0.25
N ALA A 52 -5.66 3.50 0.95
CA ALA A 52 -6.32 3.95 2.16
C ALA A 52 -5.26 4.12 3.26
N PHE A 53 -5.33 5.23 3.97
CA PHE A 53 -4.34 5.57 4.99
C PHE A 53 -5.02 6.01 6.27
N GLY A 54 -4.56 5.45 7.40
CA GLY A 54 -5.00 5.88 8.72
C GLY A 54 -4.00 6.83 9.34
N THR A 55 -4.46 7.97 9.82
CA THR A 55 -3.63 8.93 10.55
C THR A 55 -4.27 9.24 11.89
N ARG A 56 -3.44 9.49 12.90
CA ARG A 56 -3.91 9.93 14.21
C ARG A 56 -4.24 11.42 14.15
N THR A 57 -5.34 11.83 14.78
CA THR A 57 -5.69 13.23 14.88
C THR A 57 -4.68 13.99 15.74
N GLU A 58 -4.64 15.33 15.62
CA GLU A 58 -3.67 16.17 16.34
C GLU A 58 -3.73 15.98 17.85
N ASP A 59 -4.93 15.81 18.42
CA ASP A 59 -5.10 15.57 19.85
C ASP A 59 -4.76 14.13 20.28
N GLY A 60 -4.47 13.24 19.34
CA GLY A 60 -4.08 11.85 19.60
C GLY A 60 -5.22 10.95 20.07
N THR A 61 -6.46 11.40 20.06
CA THR A 61 -7.59 10.63 20.60
C THR A 61 -8.36 9.82 19.56
N LYS A 62 -8.18 10.13 18.26
CA LYS A 62 -8.93 9.51 17.18
C LYS A 62 -8.03 9.20 16.01
N PHE A 63 -8.54 8.37 15.11
CA PHE A 63 -7.89 8.11 13.80
C PHE A 63 -8.81 8.63 12.70
N ALA A 64 -8.19 9.23 11.69
CA ALA A 64 -8.85 9.56 10.43
C ALA A 64 -8.40 8.56 9.37
N VAL A 65 -9.34 8.01 8.62
CA VAL A 65 -9.02 7.15 7.46
C VAL A 65 -9.31 7.94 6.21
N GLU A 66 -8.30 8.08 5.36
CA GLU A 66 -8.41 8.80 4.10
C GLU A 66 -8.21 7.86 2.94
N PHE A 67 -9.02 8.01 1.92
CA PHE A 67 -8.92 7.24 0.69
C PHE A 67 -8.42 8.15 -0.42
N ASP A 68 -7.36 7.73 -1.10
CA ASP A 68 -6.90 8.42 -2.30
C ASP A 68 -7.71 7.95 -3.52
N ALA A 69 -7.56 8.65 -4.64
CA ALA A 69 -8.18 8.22 -5.89
C ALA A 69 -7.68 6.83 -6.27
N PRO A 70 -8.51 6.02 -6.96
CA PRO A 70 -8.06 4.72 -7.46
C PRO A 70 -6.81 4.86 -8.30
N ILE A 71 -5.88 3.92 -8.14
CA ILE A 71 -4.67 3.87 -8.96
C ILE A 71 -5.06 3.50 -10.38
N PRO A 72 -4.60 4.26 -11.39
CA PRO A 72 -4.92 3.92 -12.79
C PRO A 72 -4.48 2.50 -13.14
N ALA A 73 -5.34 1.78 -13.85
CA ALA A 73 -5.07 0.41 -14.27
C ALA A 73 -3.87 0.36 -15.22
N SER A 74 -2.90 -0.50 -14.90
CA SER A 74 -1.71 -0.73 -15.71
C SER A 74 -1.12 -2.10 -15.34
N ASP A 75 0.18 -2.27 -15.39
CA ASP A 75 0.82 -3.50 -14.92
C ASP A 75 0.99 -3.50 -13.39
N SER A 76 1.23 -4.69 -12.83
CA SER A 76 1.29 -4.85 -11.37
C SER A 76 2.45 -4.08 -10.72
N ILE A 77 3.57 -3.95 -11.41
CA ILE A 77 4.74 -3.23 -10.89
C ILE A 77 4.46 -1.73 -10.86
N THR A 78 3.95 -1.17 -11.96
CA THR A 78 3.61 0.27 -12.03
C THR A 78 2.55 0.66 -11.02
N MET A 79 1.50 -0.15 -10.87
CA MET A 79 0.43 0.09 -9.90
C MET A 79 0.95 0.03 -8.47
N THR A 80 1.79 -0.95 -8.15
CA THR A 80 2.37 -1.08 -6.82
C THR A 80 3.34 0.05 -6.52
N GLN A 81 4.13 0.48 -7.51
CA GLN A 81 5.00 1.64 -7.35
C GLN A 81 4.19 2.92 -7.07
N ALA A 82 3.05 3.08 -7.74
CA ALA A 82 2.17 4.22 -7.49
C ALA A 82 1.67 4.23 -6.03
N PHE A 83 1.34 3.07 -5.47
CA PHE A 83 1.01 2.96 -4.05
C PHE A 83 2.19 3.35 -3.16
N ASN A 84 3.39 2.86 -3.45
CA ASN A 84 4.60 3.21 -2.69
C ASN A 84 4.85 4.72 -2.72
N ASP A 85 4.63 5.36 -3.85
CA ASP A 85 4.79 6.81 -3.99
C ASP A 85 3.77 7.58 -3.16
N ASN A 86 2.51 7.13 -3.16
CA ASN A 86 1.46 7.73 -2.34
C ASN A 86 1.77 7.56 -0.84
N LEU A 87 2.19 6.38 -0.44
CA LEU A 87 2.57 6.11 0.95
C LEU A 87 3.79 6.94 1.36
N SER A 88 4.78 7.05 0.48
CA SER A 88 5.97 7.85 0.75
C SER A 88 5.62 9.32 0.99
N ALA A 89 4.73 9.88 0.18
CA ALA A 89 4.27 11.26 0.35
C ALA A 89 3.56 11.45 1.70
N ARG A 90 2.76 10.49 2.12
CA ARG A 90 2.07 10.52 3.41
C ARG A 90 3.04 10.42 4.58
N ILE A 91 4.05 9.57 4.49
CA ILE A 91 5.07 9.42 5.52
C ILE A 91 5.88 10.72 5.66
N LEU A 92 6.27 11.32 4.54
CA LEU A 92 7.03 12.57 4.58
C LEU A 92 6.22 13.73 5.15
N ALA A 93 4.90 13.73 4.98
CA ALA A 93 4.02 14.72 5.57
C ALA A 93 3.86 14.53 7.09
N ASN A 94 3.90 13.28 7.58
CA ASN A 94 3.73 12.94 8.99
C ASN A 94 4.68 11.81 9.40
N PRO A 95 6.02 12.08 9.41
CA PRO A 95 7.00 11.00 9.60
C PRO A 95 6.93 10.33 10.97
N ASP A 96 6.38 10.98 11.98
CA ASP A 96 6.21 10.46 13.32
C ASP A 96 5.06 9.43 13.44
N GLN A 97 4.22 9.32 12.41
CA GLN A 97 3.07 8.39 12.43
C GLN A 97 3.37 7.06 11.74
N TRP A 98 4.56 6.87 11.19
CA TRP A 98 4.93 5.61 10.58
C TRP A 98 5.86 4.81 11.49
N TYR A 99 5.65 3.49 11.53
CA TYR A 99 6.44 2.62 12.41
C TYR A 99 7.78 2.27 11.75
N TRP A 100 8.77 3.11 11.93
CA TRP A 100 10.09 2.98 11.34
C TRP A 100 10.83 1.69 11.76
N LEU A 101 10.50 1.12 12.91
CA LEU A 101 11.14 -0.09 13.44
C LEU A 101 10.73 -1.37 12.71
N LEU A 102 9.80 -1.29 11.76
CA LEU A 102 9.43 -2.44 10.92
C LEU A 102 10.61 -3.02 10.13
N GLY A 103 11.66 -2.23 9.87
CA GLY A 103 12.76 -2.69 9.03
C GLY A 103 12.32 -2.89 7.58
N ARG A 104 11.57 -1.97 7.03
CA ARG A 104 10.93 -2.05 5.70
C ARG A 104 11.93 -2.41 4.59
N TRP A 105 13.17 -1.95 4.69
CA TRP A 105 14.21 -2.17 3.68
C TRP A 105 15.13 -3.37 3.99
N LYS A 106 14.93 -4.02 5.11
CA LYS A 106 15.81 -5.12 5.52
C LYS A 106 15.70 -6.28 4.54
N GLY A 107 16.85 -6.75 4.04
CA GLY A 107 16.92 -7.86 3.10
C GLY A 107 16.73 -7.47 1.63
N ALA A 108 16.53 -6.21 1.37
CA ALA A 108 16.33 -5.75 -0.02
C ALA A 108 17.65 -5.52 -0.77
#